data_1d0416e25bf7e64a8c0c3182744c1d67
#
_entry.id   1d0416e25bf7e64a8c0c3182744c1d67
#
_cell.length_a   1.000
_cell.length_b   1.000
_cell.length_c   1.000
_cell.angle_alpha   90.00
_cell.angle_beta   90.00
_cell.angle_gamma   90.00
#
_symmetry.space_group_name_H-M   'P 1'
#
loop_
_entity.id
_entity.type
_entity.pdbx_description
1 polymer ?
#
loop_
_entity_poly.entity_id
_entity_poly.type
_entity_poly.pdbx_seq_one_letter_code
_entity_poly.pdbx_strand_id
1 'polypeptide(L)'
;PYETLWNTTATWLEREEALYNGSFTEIDGELIEDEIDRFGKDINNAHKQFTRLGMDACVSIAEQIKEGVTKFKPLVPLVQGLRNKGIRERHVEQLSEQIGQSIVLDDKFTLQTAMKMGLTEYAEEIAKIGETAGKEYQIEIALTEMEEQWKDIDLELLSYKSTGTHVLKGYDELTQVLDEQITMTQAMQF
;
A
#
# COMPACT_ATOMS: atom_id res chain seq x y z
N PRO A 1 -22.65 -21.99 10.37
CA PRO A 1 -22.37 -20.93 11.35
C PRO A 1 -21.17 -21.26 12.24
N TYR A 2 -21.10 -22.48 12.82
CA TYR A 2 -19.99 -22.89 13.71
C TYR A 2 -18.64 -22.83 13.01
N GLU A 3 -18.53 -23.41 11.83
CA GLU A 3 -17.31 -23.41 11.03
C GLU A 3 -16.81 -21.98 10.78
N THR A 4 -17.72 -21.09 10.36
CA THR A 4 -17.39 -19.68 10.16
C THR A 4 -16.90 -19.03 11.44
N LEU A 5 -17.62 -19.21 12.57
CA LEU A 5 -17.21 -18.62 13.85
C LEU A 5 -15.79 -19.11 14.25
N TRP A 6 -15.55 -20.40 14.23
CA TRP A 6 -14.29 -20.98 14.70
C TRP A 6 -13.13 -20.67 13.78
N ASN A 7 -13.31 -20.74 12.46
CA ASN A 7 -12.28 -20.38 11.50
C ASN A 7 -11.94 -18.90 11.60
N THR A 8 -12.97 -18.02 11.62
CA THR A 8 -12.73 -16.59 11.77
C THR A 8 -12.04 -16.26 13.09
N THR A 9 -12.43 -16.90 14.19
CA THR A 9 -11.80 -16.71 15.50
C THR A 9 -10.35 -17.14 15.49
N ALA A 10 -10.06 -18.35 15.02
CA ALA A 10 -8.69 -18.89 14.99
C ALA A 10 -7.79 -18.03 14.11
N THR A 11 -8.23 -17.74 12.89
CA THR A 11 -7.47 -16.91 11.93
C THR A 11 -7.26 -15.50 12.46
N TRP A 12 -8.27 -14.89 13.10
CA TRP A 12 -8.13 -13.56 13.70
C TRP A 12 -7.10 -13.54 14.82
N LEU A 13 -7.13 -14.48 15.74
CA LEU A 13 -6.20 -14.49 16.87
C LEU A 13 -4.74 -14.65 16.42
N GLU A 14 -4.49 -15.54 15.45
CA GLU A 14 -3.16 -15.67 14.85
C GLU A 14 -2.74 -14.40 14.12
N ARG A 15 -3.67 -13.80 13.38
CA ARG A 15 -3.40 -12.59 12.60
C ARG A 15 -3.22 -11.36 13.47
N GLU A 16 -4.02 -11.21 14.52
CA GLU A 16 -3.91 -10.12 15.49
C GLU A 16 -2.53 -10.09 16.13
N GLU A 17 -2.05 -11.25 16.61
CA GLU A 17 -0.71 -11.39 17.17
C GLU A 17 0.37 -11.01 16.14
N ALA A 18 0.27 -11.50 14.90
CA ALA A 18 1.20 -11.17 13.83
C ALA A 18 1.17 -9.67 13.47
N LEU A 19 -0.02 -9.04 13.46
CA LEU A 19 -0.18 -7.63 13.15
C LEU A 19 0.43 -6.71 14.22
N TYR A 20 0.26 -7.03 15.50
CA TYR A 20 0.78 -6.20 16.59
C TYR A 20 2.26 -6.42 16.89
N ASN A 21 2.72 -7.67 16.86
CA ASN A 21 4.03 -8.08 17.37
C ASN A 21 4.97 -8.63 16.27
N GLY A 22 4.45 -8.97 15.09
CA GLY A 22 5.25 -9.38 13.95
C GLY A 22 6.03 -8.21 13.34
N SER A 23 6.95 -8.55 12.41
CA SER A 23 7.67 -7.52 11.65
C SER A 23 6.68 -6.66 10.87
N PHE A 24 6.78 -5.35 11.07
CA PHE A 24 5.93 -4.40 10.36
C PHE A 24 6.13 -4.45 8.84
N THR A 25 7.34 -4.86 8.41
CA THR A 25 7.69 -5.01 6.99
C THR A 25 6.94 -6.14 6.29
N GLU A 26 6.39 -7.11 7.04
CA GLU A 26 5.60 -8.23 6.50
C GLU A 26 4.12 -7.90 6.30
N ILE A 27 3.65 -6.76 6.82
CA ILE A 27 2.26 -6.34 6.64
C ILE A 27 2.08 -5.78 5.24
N ASP A 28 1.08 -6.26 4.50
CA ASP A 28 0.67 -5.68 3.23
C ASP A 28 -0.28 -4.51 3.47
N GLY A 29 0.21 -3.29 3.24
CA GLY A 29 -0.56 -2.06 3.45
C GLY A 29 -1.73 -1.89 2.47
N GLU A 30 -1.68 -2.52 1.29
CA GLU A 30 -2.75 -2.42 0.30
C GLU A 30 -3.94 -3.34 0.64
N LEU A 31 -3.65 -4.49 1.24
CA LEU A 31 -4.66 -5.52 1.53
C LEU A 31 -5.23 -5.44 2.95
N ILE A 32 -4.59 -4.70 3.86
CA ILE A 32 -4.96 -4.70 5.29
C ILE A 32 -6.39 -4.24 5.53
N GLU A 33 -6.89 -3.25 4.80
CA GLU A 33 -8.24 -2.73 4.96
C GLU A 33 -9.29 -3.77 4.57
N ASP A 34 -9.13 -4.39 3.41
CA ASP A 34 -10.01 -5.45 2.94
C ASP A 34 -9.99 -6.67 3.86
N GLU A 35 -8.81 -7.00 4.40
CA GLU A 35 -8.64 -8.09 5.36
C GLU A 35 -9.43 -7.82 6.65
N ILE A 36 -9.25 -6.64 7.25
CA ILE A 36 -9.95 -6.24 8.47
C ILE A 36 -11.46 -6.14 8.26
N ASP A 37 -11.89 -5.60 7.12
CA ASP A 37 -13.31 -5.51 6.78
C ASP A 37 -13.94 -6.88 6.57
N ARG A 38 -13.21 -7.84 5.98
CA ARG A 38 -13.66 -9.22 5.84
C ARG A 38 -13.88 -9.87 7.21
N PHE A 39 -12.89 -9.77 8.13
CA PHE A 39 -13.06 -10.26 9.50
C PHE A 39 -14.29 -9.63 10.17
N GLY A 40 -14.46 -8.32 10.03
CA GLY A 40 -15.62 -7.61 10.57
C GLY A 40 -16.97 -8.10 10.02
N LYS A 41 -17.05 -8.38 8.71
CA LYS A 41 -18.26 -8.92 8.06
C LYS A 41 -18.56 -10.33 8.54
N ASP A 42 -17.57 -11.20 8.56
CA ASP A 42 -17.72 -12.61 8.91
C ASP A 42 -18.14 -12.78 10.37
N ILE A 43 -17.48 -12.06 11.29
CA ILE A 43 -17.82 -12.14 12.71
C ILE A 43 -19.18 -11.51 13.02
N ASN A 44 -19.56 -10.41 12.34
CA ASN A 44 -20.91 -9.84 12.50
C ASN A 44 -22.01 -10.79 12.00
N ASN A 45 -21.75 -11.52 10.91
CA ASN A 45 -22.70 -12.51 10.41
C ASN A 45 -22.86 -13.69 11.39
N ALA A 46 -21.74 -14.20 11.93
CA ALA A 46 -21.77 -15.25 12.95
C ALA A 46 -22.52 -14.77 14.20
N HIS A 47 -22.20 -13.59 14.70
CA HIS A 47 -22.89 -12.99 15.86
C HIS A 47 -24.39 -12.93 15.67
N LYS A 48 -24.89 -12.38 14.54
CA LYS A 48 -26.32 -12.29 14.24
C LYS A 48 -27.01 -13.66 14.19
N GLN A 49 -26.33 -14.65 13.61
CA GLN A 49 -26.89 -16.00 13.50
C GLN A 49 -27.02 -16.67 14.88
N PHE A 50 -25.97 -16.60 15.71
CA PHE A 50 -26.00 -17.20 17.06
C PHE A 50 -26.93 -16.47 18.01
N THR A 51 -27.08 -15.14 17.88
CA THR A 51 -28.12 -14.39 18.61
C THR A 51 -29.53 -14.91 18.30
N ARG A 52 -29.84 -15.17 17.01
CA ARG A 52 -31.14 -15.73 16.58
C ARG A 52 -31.36 -17.16 17.11
N LEU A 53 -30.28 -17.91 17.30
CA LEU A 53 -30.34 -19.29 17.82
C LEU A 53 -30.35 -19.35 19.35
N GLY A 54 -30.19 -18.21 20.04
CA GLY A 54 -30.15 -18.14 21.51
C GLY A 54 -28.90 -18.82 22.09
N MET A 55 -27.76 -18.78 21.38
CA MET A 55 -26.53 -19.46 21.76
C MET A 55 -25.52 -18.50 22.41
N ASP A 56 -25.76 -18.11 23.64
CA ASP A 56 -25.04 -17.05 24.36
C ASP A 56 -23.52 -17.27 24.41
N ALA A 57 -23.05 -18.49 24.56
CA ALA A 57 -21.61 -18.77 24.55
C ALA A 57 -20.95 -18.43 23.20
N CYS A 58 -21.60 -18.75 22.08
CA CYS A 58 -21.10 -18.42 20.76
C CYS A 58 -21.21 -16.90 20.48
N VAL A 59 -22.23 -16.26 20.98
CA VAL A 59 -22.42 -14.80 20.90
C VAL A 59 -21.27 -14.10 21.63
N SER A 60 -20.96 -14.53 22.86
CA SER A 60 -19.86 -13.94 23.65
C SER A 60 -18.51 -14.07 22.95
N ILE A 61 -18.20 -15.21 22.32
CA ILE A 61 -16.97 -15.38 21.54
C ILE A 61 -16.96 -14.41 20.34
N ALA A 62 -18.06 -14.35 19.61
CA ALA A 62 -18.17 -13.44 18.45
C ALA A 62 -18.02 -11.96 18.87
N GLU A 63 -18.52 -11.57 20.04
CA GLU A 63 -18.36 -10.21 20.58
C GLU A 63 -16.91 -9.88 20.90
N GLN A 64 -16.17 -10.82 21.52
CA GLN A 64 -14.74 -10.62 21.82
C GLN A 64 -13.92 -10.40 20.56
N ILE A 65 -14.12 -11.23 19.53
CA ILE A 65 -13.40 -11.08 18.26
C ILE A 65 -13.82 -9.77 17.55
N LYS A 66 -15.10 -9.43 17.55
CA LYS A 66 -15.60 -8.17 17.02
C LYS A 66 -14.96 -6.97 17.70
N GLU A 67 -14.77 -7.02 19.01
CA GLU A 67 -14.08 -5.96 19.75
C GLU A 67 -12.63 -5.81 19.32
N GLY A 68 -11.88 -6.91 19.14
CA GLY A 68 -10.51 -6.90 18.63
C GLY A 68 -10.44 -6.27 17.25
N VAL A 69 -11.26 -6.73 16.31
CA VAL A 69 -11.35 -6.16 14.95
C VAL A 69 -11.69 -4.67 14.98
N THR A 70 -12.64 -4.26 15.83
CA THR A 70 -13.05 -2.86 15.95
C THR A 70 -11.94 -1.98 16.52
N LYS A 71 -11.16 -2.49 17.47
CA LYS A 71 -9.99 -1.79 18.02
C LYS A 71 -8.86 -1.62 17.01
N PHE A 72 -8.73 -2.56 16.09
CA PHE A 72 -7.70 -2.49 15.05
C PHE A 72 -8.06 -1.50 13.91
N LYS A 73 -9.33 -1.34 13.58
CA LYS A 73 -9.77 -0.47 12.45
C LYS A 73 -9.15 0.94 12.45
N PRO A 74 -9.06 1.67 13.56
CA PRO A 74 -8.42 2.99 13.59
C PRO A 74 -6.93 2.99 13.26
N LEU A 75 -6.27 1.82 13.32
CA LEU A 75 -4.85 1.66 13.02
C LEU A 75 -4.60 1.42 11.51
N VAL A 76 -5.63 1.08 10.74
CA VAL A 76 -5.50 0.78 9.31
C VAL A 76 -4.85 1.94 8.54
N PRO A 77 -5.27 3.22 8.68
CA PRO A 77 -4.63 4.34 7.97
C PRO A 77 -3.15 4.50 8.31
N LEU A 78 -2.77 4.28 9.57
CA LEU A 78 -1.38 4.29 10.02
C LEU A 78 -0.56 3.21 9.29
N VAL A 79 -1.10 1.99 9.24
CA VAL A 79 -0.44 0.86 8.55
C VAL A 79 -0.34 1.13 7.06
N GLN A 80 -1.42 1.56 6.41
CA GLN A 80 -1.45 1.88 4.99
C GLN A 80 -0.44 2.98 4.63
N GLY A 81 -0.37 4.04 5.43
CA GLY A 81 0.56 5.13 5.23
C GLY A 81 2.02 4.67 5.29
N LEU A 82 2.42 4.00 6.38
CA LEU A 82 3.80 3.54 6.58
C LEU A 82 4.19 2.36 5.69
N ARG A 83 3.24 1.56 5.22
CA ARG A 83 3.46 0.39 4.35
C ARG A 83 3.17 0.66 2.88
N ASN A 84 2.96 1.92 2.51
CA ASN A 84 2.84 2.28 1.10
C ASN A 84 4.13 1.92 0.35
N LYS A 85 4.02 1.30 -0.83
CA LYS A 85 5.16 0.87 -1.66
C LYS A 85 6.08 2.03 -2.08
N GLY A 86 5.53 3.24 -2.11
CA GLY A 86 6.27 4.47 -2.42
C GLY A 86 7.07 5.04 -1.25
N ILE A 87 6.90 4.52 -0.02
CA ILE A 87 7.66 5.02 1.12
C ILE A 87 9.16 4.81 0.89
N ARG A 88 9.93 5.89 1.05
CA ARG A 88 11.37 5.95 0.96
C ARG A 88 11.92 6.62 2.23
N GLU A 89 13.24 6.51 2.45
CA GLU A 89 13.93 7.08 3.62
C GLU A 89 13.57 8.55 3.85
N ARG A 90 13.53 9.38 2.80
CA ARG A 90 13.14 10.79 2.88
C ARG A 90 11.76 11.03 3.50
N HIS A 91 10.79 10.14 3.25
CA HIS A 91 9.44 10.23 3.82
C HIS A 91 9.45 9.91 5.31
N VAL A 92 10.26 8.92 5.70
CA VAL A 92 10.42 8.52 7.11
C VAL A 92 11.18 9.61 7.88
N GLU A 93 12.18 10.25 7.27
CA GLU A 93 12.89 11.41 7.84
C GLU A 93 11.94 12.59 8.03
N GLN A 94 11.16 12.95 7.00
CA GLN A 94 10.14 14.00 7.10
C GLN A 94 9.13 13.73 8.21
N LEU A 95 8.67 12.49 8.35
CA LEU A 95 7.78 12.09 9.43
C LEU A 95 8.46 12.20 10.78
N SER A 96 9.72 11.76 10.88
CA SER A 96 10.52 11.86 12.11
C SER A 96 10.71 13.31 12.58
N GLU A 97 10.93 14.23 11.65
CA GLU A 97 11.04 15.66 11.92
C GLU A 97 9.71 16.26 12.41
N GLN A 98 8.60 15.91 11.76
CA GLN A 98 7.26 16.40 12.14
C GLN A 98 6.84 15.94 13.53
N ILE A 99 7.16 14.69 13.88
CA ILE A 99 6.80 14.09 15.18
C ILE A 99 7.83 14.43 16.26
N GLY A 100 9.05 14.83 15.88
CA GLY A 100 10.15 15.10 16.81
C GLY A 100 10.76 13.83 17.42
N GLN A 101 10.57 12.67 16.78
CA GLN A 101 11.11 11.38 17.20
C GLN A 101 11.73 10.66 15.99
N SER A 102 12.89 10.00 16.20
CA SER A 102 13.50 9.20 15.15
C SER A 102 12.71 7.92 14.93
N ILE A 103 12.19 7.75 13.72
CA ILE A 103 11.49 6.55 13.26
C ILE A 103 12.43 5.77 12.35
N VAL A 104 12.57 4.47 12.59
CA VAL A 104 13.34 3.55 11.75
C VAL A 104 12.45 2.36 11.44
N LEU A 105 12.06 2.22 10.17
CA LEU A 105 11.22 1.12 9.70
C LEU A 105 12.11 -0.08 9.30
N ASP A 106 12.70 -0.74 10.30
CA ASP A 106 13.50 -1.96 10.12
C ASP A 106 12.67 -3.23 10.41
N ASP A 107 13.30 -4.39 10.27
CA ASP A 107 12.65 -5.69 10.54
C ASP A 107 12.22 -5.90 12.00
N LYS A 108 12.71 -5.06 12.91
CA LYS A 108 12.34 -5.09 14.34
C LYS A 108 11.22 -4.12 14.68
N PHE A 109 10.90 -3.23 13.75
CA PHE A 109 9.80 -2.30 13.95
C PHE A 109 8.47 -3.07 13.90
N THR A 110 7.63 -2.87 14.91
CA THR A 110 6.31 -3.50 15.04
C THR A 110 5.23 -2.45 15.18
N LEU A 111 3.98 -2.82 14.88
CA LEU A 111 2.84 -1.91 15.11
C LEU A 111 2.75 -1.52 16.59
N GLN A 112 3.07 -2.44 17.51
CA GLN A 112 3.11 -2.12 18.93
C GLN A 112 4.18 -1.07 19.26
N THR A 113 5.31 -1.08 18.57
CA THR A 113 6.34 -0.03 18.70
C THR A 113 5.80 1.31 18.20
N ALA A 114 5.14 1.34 17.04
CA ALA A 114 4.49 2.53 16.51
C ALA A 114 3.49 3.13 17.51
N MET A 115 2.66 2.29 18.13
CA MET A 115 1.70 2.73 19.15
C MET A 115 2.39 3.28 20.41
N LYS A 116 3.46 2.64 20.89
CA LYS A 116 4.25 3.13 22.04
C LYS A 116 4.93 4.46 21.77
N MET A 117 5.30 4.71 20.52
CA MET A 117 5.84 6.01 20.06
C MET A 117 4.75 7.09 19.90
N GLY A 118 3.47 6.73 20.05
CA GLY A 118 2.35 7.65 19.88
C GLY A 118 2.02 7.98 18.42
N LEU A 119 2.49 7.18 17.45
CA LEU A 119 2.25 7.43 16.01
C LEU A 119 0.77 7.38 15.63
N THR A 120 -0.07 6.79 16.46
CA THR A 120 -1.53 6.78 16.28
C THR A 120 -2.15 8.18 16.31
N GLU A 121 -1.54 9.12 17.03
CA GLU A 121 -2.00 10.51 17.10
C GLU A 121 -1.71 11.28 15.79
N TYR A 122 -0.77 10.78 15.00
CA TYR A 122 -0.33 11.33 13.72
C TYR A 122 -0.82 10.53 12.51
N ALA A 123 -1.87 9.73 12.69
CA ALA A 123 -2.36 8.83 11.63
C ALA A 123 -2.78 9.59 10.35
N GLU A 124 -3.33 10.81 10.47
CA GLU A 124 -3.70 11.64 9.32
C GLU A 124 -2.49 12.17 8.56
N GLU A 125 -1.45 12.62 9.29
CA GLU A 125 -0.19 13.08 8.71
C GLU A 125 0.54 11.94 8.01
N ILE A 126 0.58 10.79 8.64
CA ILE A 126 1.16 9.57 8.09
C ILE A 126 0.42 9.12 6.83
N ALA A 127 -0.92 9.17 6.84
CA ALA A 127 -1.73 8.85 5.68
C ALA A 127 -1.44 9.81 4.50
N LYS A 128 -1.29 11.11 4.75
CA LYS A 128 -0.94 12.11 3.71
C LYS A 128 0.44 11.87 3.12
N ILE A 129 1.44 11.56 3.98
CA ILE A 129 2.78 11.21 3.52
C ILE A 129 2.74 9.94 2.68
N GLY A 130 1.99 8.92 3.13
CA GLY A 130 1.78 7.68 2.37
C GLY A 130 1.10 7.90 1.01
N GLU A 131 0.09 8.77 0.94
CA GLU A 131 -0.57 9.15 -0.32
C GLU A 131 0.41 9.85 -1.26
N THR A 132 1.20 10.79 -0.76
CA THR A 132 2.22 11.47 -1.56
C THR A 132 3.25 10.48 -2.09
N ALA A 133 3.78 9.62 -1.21
CA ALA A 133 4.72 8.58 -1.58
C ALA A 133 4.14 7.61 -2.63
N GLY A 134 2.85 7.28 -2.52
CA GLY A 134 2.14 6.45 -3.50
C GLY A 134 2.06 7.11 -4.87
N LYS A 135 1.77 8.40 -4.94
CA LYS A 135 1.77 9.18 -6.20
C LYS A 135 3.16 9.24 -6.82
N GLU A 136 4.19 9.50 -6.02
CA GLU A 136 5.58 9.48 -6.48
C GLU A 136 5.97 8.10 -7.03
N TYR A 137 5.54 7.03 -6.39
CA TYR A 137 5.79 5.66 -6.84
C TYR A 137 5.12 5.34 -8.18
N GLN A 138 3.89 5.81 -8.40
CA GLN A 138 3.24 5.66 -9.71
C GLN A 138 3.99 6.39 -10.83
N ILE A 139 4.51 7.59 -10.54
CA ILE A 139 5.36 8.32 -11.49
C ILE A 139 6.67 7.56 -11.75
N GLU A 140 7.31 7.02 -10.72
CA GLU A 140 8.53 6.21 -10.84
C GLU A 140 8.31 5.00 -11.75
N ILE A 141 7.19 4.28 -11.58
CA ILE A 141 6.81 3.16 -12.46
C ILE A 141 6.65 3.64 -13.90
N ALA A 142 5.85 4.68 -14.12
CA ALA A 142 5.58 5.19 -15.46
C ALA A 142 6.86 5.67 -16.16
N LEU A 143 7.77 6.35 -15.45
CA LEU A 143 9.07 6.77 -16.00
C LEU A 143 9.95 5.56 -16.33
N THR A 144 9.93 4.51 -15.50
CA THR A 144 10.65 3.27 -15.77
C THR A 144 10.13 2.57 -17.02
N GLU A 145 8.81 2.50 -17.19
CA GLU A 145 8.17 1.95 -18.39
C GLU A 145 8.53 2.74 -19.65
N MET A 146 8.55 4.08 -19.57
CA MET A 146 9.02 4.93 -20.66
C MET A 146 10.47 4.64 -21.01
N GLU A 147 11.35 4.55 -20.01
CA GLU A 147 12.76 4.26 -20.23
C GLU A 147 12.98 2.89 -20.90
N GLU A 148 12.23 1.87 -20.50
CA GLU A 148 12.31 0.54 -21.15
C GLU A 148 11.85 0.59 -22.61
N GLN A 149 10.79 1.35 -22.93
CA GLN A 149 10.35 1.52 -24.32
C GLN A 149 11.45 2.13 -25.22
N TRP A 150 12.25 3.05 -24.70
CA TRP A 150 13.33 3.68 -25.46
C TRP A 150 14.51 2.75 -25.73
N LYS A 151 14.71 1.70 -24.91
CA LYS A 151 15.81 0.73 -25.10
C LYS A 151 15.65 -0.10 -26.37
N ASP A 152 14.42 -0.32 -26.81
CA ASP A 152 14.08 -1.13 -27.99
C ASP A 152 13.92 -0.30 -29.28
N ILE A 153 14.16 1.03 -29.21
CA ILE A 153 14.02 1.92 -30.36
C ILE A 153 15.34 2.05 -31.10
N ASP A 154 15.40 1.45 -32.29
CA ASP A 154 16.50 1.60 -33.21
C ASP A 154 16.25 2.68 -34.24
N LEU A 155 17.25 3.54 -34.47
CA LEU A 155 17.19 4.61 -35.46
C LEU A 155 17.78 4.15 -36.80
N GLU A 156 16.94 4.02 -37.83
CA GLU A 156 17.39 3.66 -39.18
C GLU A 156 17.93 4.90 -39.92
N LEU A 157 19.23 4.86 -40.22
CA LEU A 157 19.90 5.92 -40.95
C LEU A 157 20.17 5.51 -42.40
N LEU A 158 19.70 6.30 -43.35
CA LEU A 158 19.97 6.12 -44.78
C LEU A 158 20.96 7.14 -45.28
N SER A 159 21.92 6.71 -46.11
CA SER A 159 22.83 7.62 -46.79
C SER A 159 22.07 8.55 -47.73
N TYR A 160 22.29 9.85 -47.60
CA TYR A 160 21.68 10.84 -48.47
C TYR A 160 22.52 11.08 -49.71
N LYS A 161 22.17 10.46 -50.82
CA LYS A 161 22.88 10.56 -52.11
C LYS A 161 24.37 10.28 -51.95
N SER A 162 25.23 11.02 -52.65
CA SER A 162 26.68 10.94 -52.56
C SER A 162 27.30 12.02 -51.67
N THR A 163 26.52 12.60 -50.75
CA THR A 163 26.97 13.74 -49.93
C THR A 163 27.77 13.36 -48.69
N GLY A 164 27.83 12.07 -48.36
CA GLY A 164 28.43 11.58 -47.11
C GLY A 164 27.61 11.88 -45.84
N THR A 165 26.38 12.42 -46.01
CA THR A 165 25.46 12.66 -44.91
C THR A 165 24.38 11.57 -44.84
N HIS A 166 23.67 11.48 -43.71
CA HIS A 166 22.61 10.51 -43.48
C HIS A 166 21.31 11.21 -43.14
N VAL A 167 20.20 10.60 -43.47
CA VAL A 167 18.84 11.03 -43.10
C VAL A 167 18.18 9.92 -42.28
N LEU A 168 17.36 10.33 -41.33
CA LEU A 168 16.57 9.40 -40.52
C LEU A 168 15.40 8.87 -41.33
N LYS A 169 15.16 7.55 -41.28
CA LYS A 169 14.03 6.89 -41.92
C LYS A 169 13.10 6.30 -40.89
N GLY A 170 11.81 6.29 -41.17
CA GLY A 170 10.82 5.61 -40.31
C GLY A 170 10.61 6.30 -38.94
N TYR A 171 10.71 7.60 -38.89
CA TYR A 171 10.59 8.39 -37.65
C TYR A 171 9.14 8.61 -37.17
N ASP A 172 8.14 8.17 -37.94
CA ASP A 172 6.73 8.42 -37.62
C ASP A 172 6.32 7.73 -36.32
N GLU A 173 6.70 6.46 -36.15
CA GLU A 173 6.45 5.70 -34.91
C GLU A 173 7.20 6.32 -33.72
N LEU A 174 8.44 6.72 -33.92
CA LEU A 174 9.24 7.41 -32.91
C LEU A 174 8.57 8.73 -32.47
N THR A 175 8.07 9.51 -33.41
CA THR A 175 7.40 10.77 -33.12
C THR A 175 6.12 10.54 -32.34
N GLN A 176 5.36 9.50 -32.68
CA GLN A 176 4.15 9.13 -31.94
C GLN A 176 4.47 8.78 -30.49
N VAL A 177 5.44 7.89 -30.26
CA VAL A 177 5.88 7.50 -28.89
C VAL A 177 6.33 8.74 -28.11
N LEU A 178 7.09 9.63 -28.73
CA LEU A 178 7.56 10.86 -28.11
C LEU A 178 6.40 11.78 -27.69
N ASP A 179 5.43 12.00 -28.58
CA ASP A 179 4.28 12.85 -28.30
C ASP A 179 3.39 12.27 -27.20
N GLU A 180 3.19 10.94 -27.18
CA GLU A 180 2.47 10.25 -26.12
C GLU A 180 3.19 10.44 -24.78
N GLN A 181 4.51 10.24 -24.72
CA GLN A 181 5.29 10.35 -23.48
C GLN A 181 5.40 11.81 -23.00
N ILE A 182 5.50 12.80 -23.91
CA ILE A 182 5.41 14.21 -23.54
C ILE A 182 4.07 14.50 -22.86
N THR A 183 2.98 14.03 -23.43
CA THR A 183 1.64 14.22 -22.87
C THR A 183 1.51 13.56 -21.48
N MET A 184 1.99 12.34 -21.34
CA MET A 184 2.00 11.63 -20.05
C MET A 184 2.85 12.36 -19.01
N THR A 185 4.06 12.82 -19.40
CA THR A 185 4.94 13.57 -18.49
C THR A 185 4.34 14.89 -18.04
N GLN A 186 3.62 15.58 -18.93
CA GLN A 186 2.90 16.81 -18.57
C GLN A 186 1.76 16.54 -17.57
N ALA A 187 1.10 15.37 -17.65
CA ALA A 187 0.05 14.96 -16.73
C ALA A 187 0.59 14.53 -15.36
N MET A 188 1.89 14.23 -15.23
CA MET A 188 2.55 13.87 -13.98
C MET A 188 2.93 15.08 -13.10
N GLN A 189 2.68 16.30 -13.53
CA GLN A 189 2.93 17.50 -12.72
C GLN A 189 1.88 17.57 -11.59
N PHE A 190 2.37 17.74 -10.36
CA PHE A 190 1.55 17.93 -9.15
C PHE A 190 1.01 19.36 -9.04
#